data_8935abe0f740100803f69e8a4e6f9c0b
#
_entry.id   8935abe0f740100803f69e8a4e6f9c0b
#
_cell.length_a   1.000
_cell.length_b   1.000
_cell.length_c   1.000
_cell.angle_alpha   90.00
_cell.angle_beta   90.00
_cell.angle_gamma   90.00
#
_symmetry.space_group_name_H-M   'P 1'
#
loop_
_entity.id
_entity.type
_entity.pdbx_description
1 polymer ?
#
loop_
_entity_poly.entity_id
_entity_poly.type
_entity_poly.pdbx_seq_one_letter_code
_entity_poly.pdbx_strand_id
1 'polypeptide(L)'
;MRKDTKARDFSRKAKEQIAERDSINGWPCCVRCGAAAPSSNNGTSLAWSNAHFIARSQLGKGIPENGLTLCPVCHRRYDQSTHRAEDREYYREYLKSKYENWNEEDLIYKKGDLE
;
A
#
# COMPACT_ATOMS: atom_id res chain seq x y z
N MET A 1 17.87 9.05 -10.85
CA MET A 1 16.47 8.60 -10.74
C MET A 1 15.54 9.76 -11.03
N ARG A 2 14.52 9.51 -11.80
CA ARG A 2 13.55 10.56 -12.12
C ARG A 2 12.77 10.96 -10.89
N LYS A 3 12.40 12.24 -10.83
CA LYS A 3 11.63 12.79 -9.73
C LYS A 3 10.29 12.11 -9.53
N ASP A 4 9.58 11.83 -10.62
CA ASP A 4 8.27 11.17 -10.60
C ASP A 4 8.36 9.73 -10.07
N THR A 5 9.40 8.99 -10.47
CA THR A 5 9.61 7.63 -9.99
C THR A 5 9.83 7.62 -8.48
N LYS A 6 10.65 8.55 -7.99
CA LYS A 6 10.91 8.66 -6.56
C LYS A 6 9.65 9.04 -5.78
N ALA A 7 8.82 9.92 -6.33
CA ALA A 7 7.59 10.35 -5.67
C ALA A 7 6.54 9.24 -5.61
N ARG A 8 6.61 8.25 -6.50
CA ARG A 8 5.69 7.12 -6.50
C ARG A 8 6.15 5.95 -5.64
N ASP A 9 7.40 5.97 -5.18
CA ASP A 9 7.89 4.97 -4.24
C ASP A 9 7.50 5.37 -2.83
N PHE A 10 7.17 4.38 -1.99
CA PHE A 10 6.91 4.64 -0.59
C PHE A 10 8.21 5.02 0.12
N SER A 11 8.21 6.16 0.81
CA SER A 11 9.31 6.53 1.68
C SER A 11 9.33 5.59 2.90
N ARG A 12 10.45 5.59 3.64
CA ARG A 12 10.52 4.81 4.87
C ARG A 12 9.44 5.25 5.87
N LYS A 13 9.20 6.56 5.97
CA LYS A 13 8.16 7.09 6.85
C LYS A 13 6.78 6.58 6.44
N ALA A 14 6.49 6.59 5.13
CA ALA A 14 5.22 6.08 4.63
C ALA A 14 5.06 4.59 4.93
N LYS A 15 6.12 3.80 4.76
CA LYS A 15 6.10 2.37 5.07
C LYS A 15 5.81 2.11 6.54
N GLU A 16 6.40 2.91 7.42
CA GLU A 16 6.17 2.80 8.86
C GLU A 16 4.72 3.13 9.22
N GLN A 17 4.17 4.16 8.60
CA GLN A 17 2.78 4.56 8.82
C GLN A 17 1.81 3.48 8.31
N ILE A 18 2.10 2.89 7.16
CA ILE A 18 1.28 1.79 6.63
C ILE A 18 1.32 0.59 7.57
N ALA A 19 2.52 0.21 8.02
CA ALA A 19 2.68 -0.93 8.91
C ALA A 19 1.93 -0.72 10.22
N GLU A 20 2.03 0.48 10.80
CA GLU A 20 1.34 0.80 12.04
C GLU A 20 -0.17 0.76 11.85
N ARG A 21 -0.69 1.34 10.77
CA ARG A 21 -2.11 1.32 10.47
C ARG A 21 -2.65 -0.10 10.31
N ASP A 22 -1.87 -0.97 9.66
CA ASP A 22 -2.29 -2.34 9.34
C ASP A 22 -1.92 -3.35 10.42
N SER A 23 -1.50 -2.88 11.59
CA SER A 23 -1.13 -3.76 12.70
C SER A 23 -2.34 -4.32 13.42
N ILE A 24 -2.18 -5.57 13.88
CA ILE A 24 -3.13 -6.23 14.78
C ILE A 24 -2.36 -6.56 16.04
N ASN A 25 -2.84 -6.08 17.19
CA ASN A 25 -2.16 -6.23 18.49
C ASN A 25 -0.71 -5.73 18.44
N GLY A 26 -0.49 -4.63 17.70
CA GLY A 26 0.83 -4.01 17.64
C GLY A 26 1.79 -4.62 16.61
N TRP A 27 1.34 -5.57 15.81
CA TRP A 27 2.19 -6.22 14.82
C TRP A 27 1.59 -6.14 13.42
N PRO A 28 2.35 -5.71 12.39
CA PRO A 28 1.84 -5.59 11.03
C PRO A 28 1.34 -6.91 10.47
N CYS A 29 0.17 -6.87 9.87
CA CYS A 29 -0.45 -8.06 9.30
C CYS A 29 -0.97 -7.78 7.90
N CYS A 30 -1.05 -8.82 7.07
CA CYS A 30 -1.62 -8.72 5.75
C CYS A 30 -3.08 -8.27 5.84
N VAL A 31 -3.41 -7.22 5.12
CA VAL A 31 -4.78 -6.67 5.10
C VAL A 31 -5.79 -7.69 4.59
N ARG A 32 -5.39 -8.56 3.67
CA ARG A 32 -6.32 -9.49 3.02
C ARG A 32 -6.50 -10.81 3.78
N CYS A 33 -5.41 -11.45 4.17
CA CYS A 33 -5.48 -12.78 4.79
C CYS A 33 -5.17 -12.79 6.29
N GLY A 34 -4.67 -11.69 6.83
CA GLY A 34 -4.37 -11.56 8.26
C GLY A 34 -3.05 -12.17 8.70
N ALA A 35 -2.25 -12.69 7.79
CA ALA A 35 -0.96 -13.28 8.14
C ALA A 35 -0.03 -12.23 8.75
N ALA A 36 0.64 -12.57 9.84
CA ALA A 36 1.60 -11.68 10.49
C ALA A 36 2.87 -11.57 9.66
N ALA A 37 3.38 -10.34 9.54
CA ALA A 37 4.63 -10.12 8.81
C ALA A 37 5.82 -10.69 9.59
N PRO A 38 6.86 -11.20 8.90
CA PRO A 38 8.04 -11.70 9.60
C PRO A 38 8.84 -10.56 10.21
N SER A 39 9.62 -10.86 11.26
CA SER A 39 10.51 -9.88 11.87
C SER A 39 11.61 -9.48 10.90
N SER A 40 11.93 -8.19 10.87
CA SER A 40 13.10 -7.71 10.18
C SER A 40 14.30 -7.70 11.12
N ASN A 41 15.50 -7.50 10.57
CA ASN A 41 16.72 -7.48 11.37
C ASN A 41 16.74 -6.34 12.38
N ASN A 42 15.91 -5.32 12.19
CA ASN A 42 15.87 -4.17 13.09
C ASN A 42 14.75 -4.24 14.12
N GLY A 43 14.08 -5.38 14.22
CA GLY A 43 12.97 -5.54 15.15
C GLY A 43 11.69 -4.86 14.70
N THR A 44 11.69 -4.29 13.50
CA THR A 44 10.50 -3.71 12.89
C THR A 44 10.04 -4.62 11.76
N SER A 45 8.76 -4.60 11.44
CA SER A 45 8.26 -5.50 10.40
C SER A 45 8.03 -4.76 9.10
N LEU A 46 9.13 -4.39 8.45
CA LEU A 46 9.10 -3.79 7.11
C LEU A 46 9.63 -4.78 6.06
N ALA A 47 9.55 -6.09 6.37
CA ALA A 47 10.12 -7.13 5.51
C ALA A 47 9.32 -7.35 4.23
N TRP A 48 8.02 -7.10 4.26
CA TRP A 48 7.18 -7.24 3.07
C TRP A 48 7.14 -5.94 2.28
N SER A 49 7.14 -6.07 0.95
CA SER A 49 6.94 -4.92 0.08
C SER A 49 5.50 -4.46 0.19
N ASN A 50 5.31 -3.15 0.32
CA ASN A 50 3.96 -2.60 0.35
C ASN A 50 3.37 -2.59 -1.06
N ALA A 51 2.09 -2.92 -1.15
CA ALA A 51 1.37 -2.88 -2.41
C ALA A 51 0.80 -1.47 -2.62
N HIS A 52 0.82 -1.01 -3.88
CA HIS A 52 0.12 0.21 -4.26
C HIS A 52 -1.32 -0.16 -4.60
N PHE A 53 -2.29 0.50 -3.98
CA PHE A 53 -3.70 0.30 -4.34
C PHE A 53 -3.92 0.69 -5.80
N ILE A 54 -3.43 1.87 -6.20
CA ILE A 54 -3.35 2.28 -7.59
C ILE A 54 -1.91 2.12 -8.02
N ALA A 55 -1.67 1.31 -9.05
CA ALA A 55 -0.34 0.92 -9.47
C ALA A 55 0.55 2.11 -9.83
N ARG A 56 1.86 1.98 -9.59
CA ARG A 56 2.83 3.00 -9.99
C ARG A 56 2.77 3.29 -11.48
N SER A 57 2.53 2.26 -12.28
CA SER A 57 2.39 2.41 -13.74
C SER A 57 1.18 3.24 -14.13
N GLN A 58 0.22 3.40 -13.23
CA GLN A 58 -0.97 4.21 -13.41
C GLN A 58 -0.88 5.53 -12.64
N LEU A 59 0.33 5.97 -12.33
CA LEU A 59 0.63 7.21 -11.60
C LEU A 59 0.17 7.19 -10.15
N GLY A 60 0.05 6.01 -9.55
CA GLY A 60 -0.28 5.88 -8.13
C GLY A 60 0.79 6.47 -7.24
N LYS A 61 0.37 7.27 -6.26
CA LYS A 61 1.28 7.95 -5.34
C LYS A 61 1.86 7.00 -4.30
N GLY A 62 3.08 7.31 -3.82
CA GLY A 62 3.71 6.59 -2.71
C GLY A 62 3.35 7.18 -1.37
N ILE A 63 2.07 7.24 -1.05
CA ILE A 63 1.56 7.79 0.21
C ILE A 63 0.78 6.70 0.95
N PRO A 64 0.66 6.79 2.30
CA PRO A 64 -0.05 5.76 3.07
C PRO A 64 -1.47 5.49 2.60
N GLU A 65 -2.18 6.50 2.13
CA GLU A 65 -3.55 6.37 1.64
C GLU A 65 -3.65 5.50 0.38
N ASN A 66 -2.53 5.25 -0.29
CA ASN A 66 -2.45 4.38 -1.47
C ASN A 66 -1.62 3.12 -1.21
N GLY A 67 -1.30 2.83 0.05
CA GLY A 67 -0.44 1.72 0.41
C GLY A 67 -1.16 0.66 1.22
N LEU A 68 -0.75 -0.59 1.04
CA LEU A 68 -1.33 -1.74 1.72
C LEU A 68 -0.23 -2.68 2.18
N THR A 69 -0.38 -3.24 3.38
CA THR A 69 0.48 -4.33 3.85
C THR A 69 -0.11 -5.63 3.35
N LEU A 70 0.57 -6.28 2.43
CA LEU A 70 0.14 -7.56 1.88
C LEU A 70 1.27 -8.57 1.94
N CYS A 71 0.93 -9.81 2.29
CA CYS A 71 1.91 -10.90 2.21
C CYS A 71 2.24 -11.16 0.72
N PRO A 72 3.36 -11.83 0.42
CA PRO A 72 3.74 -12.06 -0.97
C PRO A 72 2.67 -12.74 -1.83
N VAL A 73 1.91 -13.66 -1.23
CA VAL A 73 0.85 -14.36 -1.96
C VAL A 73 -0.28 -13.41 -2.34
N CYS A 74 -0.77 -12.63 -1.37
CA CYS A 74 -1.87 -11.69 -1.62
C CYS A 74 -1.42 -10.54 -2.51
N HIS A 75 -0.17 -10.09 -2.38
CA HIS A 75 0.40 -9.06 -3.23
C HIS A 75 0.41 -9.50 -4.70
N ARG A 76 0.90 -10.72 -4.94
CA ARG A 76 0.95 -11.30 -6.29
C ARG A 76 -0.45 -11.49 -6.86
N ARG A 77 -1.37 -11.97 -6.03
CA ARG A 77 -2.76 -12.15 -6.44
C ARG A 77 -3.38 -10.83 -6.90
N TYR A 78 -3.12 -9.76 -6.17
CA TYR A 78 -3.64 -8.44 -6.54
C TYR A 78 -3.01 -7.92 -7.83
N ASP A 79 -1.69 -8.10 -7.99
CA ASP A 79 -0.97 -7.55 -9.13
C ASP A 79 -1.16 -8.34 -10.42
N GLN A 80 -1.33 -9.66 -10.34
CA GLN A 80 -1.17 -10.53 -11.49
C GLN A 80 -2.33 -11.49 -11.78
N SER A 81 -3.38 -11.50 -10.96
CA SER A 81 -4.43 -12.49 -11.15
C SER A 81 -5.73 -11.88 -11.68
N THR A 82 -6.64 -12.76 -12.08
CA THR A 82 -7.99 -12.38 -12.50
C THR A 82 -8.84 -11.88 -11.33
N HIS A 83 -8.36 -12.06 -10.09
CA HIS A 83 -9.05 -11.61 -8.90
C HIS A 83 -8.82 -10.14 -8.56
N ARG A 84 -8.05 -9.42 -9.40
CA ARG A 84 -7.69 -8.03 -9.11
C ARG A 84 -8.90 -7.12 -8.86
N ALA A 85 -9.95 -7.25 -9.67
CA ALA A 85 -11.13 -6.40 -9.54
C ALA A 85 -11.84 -6.64 -8.20
N GLU A 86 -11.96 -7.90 -7.80
CA GLU A 86 -12.56 -8.29 -6.53
C GLU A 86 -11.73 -7.78 -5.35
N ASP A 87 -10.43 -8.00 -5.42
CA ASP A 87 -9.52 -7.56 -4.36
C ASP A 87 -9.47 -6.04 -4.28
N ARG A 88 -9.54 -5.35 -5.42
CA ARG A 88 -9.54 -3.89 -5.46
C ARG A 88 -10.72 -3.32 -4.69
N GLU A 89 -11.89 -3.90 -4.84
CA GLU A 89 -13.08 -3.47 -4.11
C GLU A 89 -12.91 -3.67 -2.62
N TYR A 90 -12.33 -4.81 -2.22
CA TYR A 90 -12.04 -5.10 -0.82
C TYR A 90 -11.08 -4.05 -0.23
N TYR A 91 -10.00 -3.75 -0.94
CA TYR A 91 -9.01 -2.79 -0.45
C TYR A 91 -9.54 -1.37 -0.46
N ARG A 92 -10.41 -1.02 -1.41
CA ARG A 92 -11.04 0.29 -1.45
C ARG A 92 -11.86 0.52 -0.17
N GLU A 93 -12.67 -0.45 0.21
CA GLU A 93 -13.47 -0.34 1.42
C GLU A 93 -12.60 -0.27 2.67
N TYR A 94 -11.52 -1.05 2.69
CA TYR A 94 -10.58 -1.01 3.81
C TYR A 94 -9.97 0.38 3.98
N LEU A 95 -9.46 0.95 2.90
CA LEU A 95 -8.81 2.26 2.95
C LEU A 95 -9.81 3.36 3.32
N LYS A 96 -11.02 3.29 2.80
CA LYS A 96 -12.08 4.23 3.19
C LYS A 96 -12.36 4.18 4.69
N SER A 97 -12.28 3.01 5.28
CA SER A 97 -12.55 2.85 6.71
C SER A 97 -11.44 3.44 7.59
N LYS A 98 -10.26 3.65 7.04
CA LYS A 98 -9.10 4.14 7.78
C LYS A 98 -8.89 5.66 7.68
N TYR A 99 -9.48 6.30 6.68
CA TYR A 99 -9.29 7.74 6.47
C TYR A 99 -10.62 8.42 6.23
N GLU A 100 -10.91 9.47 6.99
CA GLU A 100 -12.20 10.15 6.96
C GLU A 100 -12.54 10.74 5.59
N ASN A 101 -11.55 11.33 4.93
CA ASN A 101 -11.76 12.00 3.65
C ASN A 101 -11.04 11.29 2.50
N TRP A 102 -10.92 9.97 2.58
CA TRP A 102 -10.22 9.21 1.56
C TRP A 102 -10.95 9.32 0.22
N ASN A 103 -10.20 9.68 -0.82
CA ASN A 103 -10.72 9.83 -2.18
C ASN A 103 -9.72 9.19 -3.15
N GLU A 104 -10.19 8.25 -3.93
CA GLU A 104 -9.35 7.52 -4.87
C GLU A 104 -8.66 8.44 -5.87
N GLU A 105 -9.33 9.50 -6.30
CA GLU A 105 -8.74 10.45 -7.25
C GLU A 105 -7.52 11.17 -6.70
N ASP A 106 -7.43 11.35 -5.39
CA ASP A 106 -6.29 11.99 -4.75
C ASP A 106 -5.05 11.12 -4.71
N LEU A 107 -5.18 9.84 -5.04
CA LEU A 107 -4.08 8.87 -4.99
C LEU A 107 -3.28 8.84 -6.28
N ILE A 108 -3.68 9.58 -7.30
CA ILE A 108 -3.08 9.58 -8.62
C ILE A 108 -2.43 10.93 -8.88
N TYR A 109 -1.19 10.92 -9.38
CA TYR A 109 -0.53 12.14 -9.81
C TYR A 109 -1.21 12.69 -11.05
N LYS A 110 -1.51 13.98 -11.02
CA LYS A 110 -2.03 14.70 -12.18
C LYS A 110 -0.85 15.27 -12.93
N LYS A 111 -1.08 15.64 -14.20
CA LYS A 111 -0.02 16.13 -15.07
C LYS A 111 0.85 17.22 -14.44
N GLY A 112 0.24 18.17 -13.73
CA GLY A 112 0.97 19.26 -13.10
C GLY A 112 1.80 18.85 -11.89
N ASP A 113 1.49 17.71 -11.27
CA ASP A 113 2.17 17.25 -10.06
C ASP A 113 3.56 16.70 -10.34
N LEU A 114 3.85 16.35 -11.57
CA LEU A 114 5.13 15.73 -11.96
C LEU A 114 6.11 16.71 -12.60
N GLU A 115 5.75 17.96 -12.73
CA GLU A 115 6.59 18.99 -13.33
C GLU A 115 7.52 19.66 -12.34
#